data_b8641f74f5faa7cf1d55414c4c567cb5
#
_entry.id   b8641f74f5faa7cf1d55414c4c567cb5
#
_cell.length_a   1.000
_cell.length_b   1.000
_cell.length_c   1.000
_cell.angle_alpha   90.00
_cell.angle_beta   90.00
_cell.angle_gamma   90.00
#
_symmetry.space_group_name_H-M   'P 1'
#
loop_
_entity.id
_entity.type
_entity.pdbx_description
1 polymer ?
#
loop_
_entity_poly.entity_id
_entity_poly.type
_entity_poly.pdbx_seq_one_letter_code
_entity_poly.pdbx_strand_id
1 'polypeptide(L)'
;PKSDLYLEDPVACVDYSSLYPSSMISENLSHDSKVWTKEYDLKGALIRETGEKNHKTGKFIYDNLPEYEYVDVKYDTYRYVRKNPNAAAQKIISGHKVCRFAQFPNNEKAIMPSILKELLAARKATRKMIPQQKDEFMKNILDKRQLSYKVTANSLYGQCGAKTSTFYEKDVAAST
;
A
#
# COMPACT_ATOMS: atom_id res chain seq x y z
N PRO A 1 -11.03 23.16 4.24
CA PRO A 1 -12.45 23.21 4.61
C PRO A 1 -12.59 24.05 5.86
N LYS A 2 -13.59 24.89 5.89
CA LYS A 2 -13.92 25.75 7.05
C LYS A 2 -14.78 24.93 8.00
N SER A 3 -14.46 24.90 9.28
CA SER A 3 -15.33 24.30 10.31
C SER A 3 -16.53 25.22 10.51
N ASP A 4 -17.70 24.76 10.09
CA ASP A 4 -18.94 25.53 10.16
C ASP A 4 -20.14 24.57 10.22
N LEU A 5 -21.33 25.11 10.52
CA LEU A 5 -22.57 24.37 10.49
C LEU A 5 -23.29 24.65 9.15
N TYR A 6 -23.35 23.65 8.29
CA TYR A 6 -23.94 23.75 6.97
C TYR A 6 -25.42 23.30 7.01
N LEU A 7 -26.34 24.25 7.12
CA LEU A 7 -27.78 23.97 7.24
C LEU A 7 -28.53 24.10 5.92
N GLU A 8 -28.03 24.92 5.00
CA GLU A 8 -28.72 25.24 3.75
C GLU A 8 -28.11 24.48 2.57
N ASP A 9 -26.79 24.34 2.53
CA ASP A 9 -26.09 23.63 1.47
C ASP A 9 -25.63 22.26 1.95
N PRO A 10 -26.05 21.14 1.29
CA PRO A 10 -25.63 19.81 1.68
C PRO A 10 -24.14 19.60 1.39
N VAL A 11 -23.42 19.08 2.38
CA VAL A 11 -22.00 18.72 2.26
C VAL A 11 -21.87 17.23 1.99
N ALA A 12 -21.33 16.88 0.82
CA ALA A 12 -21.02 15.49 0.49
C ALA A 12 -19.66 15.08 1.05
N CYS A 13 -19.62 14.01 1.82
CA CYS A 13 -18.39 13.38 2.27
C CYS A 13 -18.12 12.14 1.42
N VAL A 14 -17.03 12.17 0.65
CA VAL A 14 -16.62 11.05 -0.21
C VAL A 14 -15.42 10.37 0.42
N ASP A 15 -15.48 9.06 0.58
CA ASP A 15 -14.41 8.24 1.12
C ASP A 15 -14.04 7.11 0.16
N TYR A 16 -12.75 6.77 0.10
CA TYR A 16 -12.27 5.66 -0.70
C TYR A 16 -12.58 4.32 -0.02
N SER A 17 -13.18 3.41 -0.76
CA SER A 17 -13.45 2.06 -0.26
C SER A 17 -12.15 1.28 -0.08
N SER A 18 -11.77 1.02 1.19
CA SER A 18 -10.54 0.26 1.53
C SER A 18 -9.28 0.84 0.86
N LEU A 19 -8.98 2.12 1.13
CA LEU A 19 -7.95 2.90 0.44
C LEU A 19 -6.63 2.13 0.24
N TYR A 20 -5.97 1.68 1.31
CA TYR A 20 -4.68 0.99 1.20
C TYR A 20 -4.75 -0.33 0.41
N PRO A 21 -5.67 -1.26 0.69
CA PRO A 21 -5.85 -2.45 -0.14
C PRO A 21 -6.11 -2.13 -1.61
N SER A 22 -6.93 -1.11 -1.89
CA SER A 22 -7.26 -0.71 -3.25
C SER A 22 -6.05 -0.13 -3.99
N SER A 23 -5.22 0.69 -3.35
CA SER A 23 -3.97 1.22 -3.91
C SER A 23 -2.98 0.10 -4.22
N MET A 24 -2.80 -0.85 -3.29
CA MET A 24 -1.93 -2.01 -3.51
C MET A 24 -2.39 -2.86 -4.72
N ILE A 25 -3.71 -3.04 -4.89
CA ILE A 25 -4.27 -3.79 -6.02
C ILE A 25 -4.12 -3.00 -7.33
N SER A 26 -4.40 -1.70 -7.32
CA SER A 26 -4.32 -0.85 -8.51
C SER A 26 -2.90 -0.86 -9.07
N GLU A 27 -1.94 -0.46 -8.27
CA GLU A 27 -0.54 -0.26 -8.66
C GLU A 27 0.31 -1.54 -8.55
N ASN A 28 -0.31 -2.70 -8.26
CA ASN A 28 0.36 -3.99 -8.11
C ASN A 28 1.52 -3.97 -7.10
N LEU A 29 1.32 -3.30 -5.95
CA LEU A 29 2.36 -3.10 -4.94
C LEU A 29 2.55 -4.37 -4.10
N SER A 30 3.69 -5.02 -4.27
CA SER A 30 4.02 -6.28 -3.61
C SER A 30 5.54 -6.49 -3.54
N HIS A 31 5.97 -7.44 -2.72
CA HIS A 31 7.36 -7.87 -2.63
C HIS A 31 7.89 -8.41 -3.96
N ASP A 32 7.07 -9.22 -4.62
CA ASP A 32 7.40 -9.94 -5.86
C ASP A 32 7.22 -9.09 -7.14
N SER A 33 6.56 -7.94 -7.05
CA SER A 33 6.46 -6.98 -8.15
C SER A 33 7.47 -5.84 -8.07
N LYS A 34 8.16 -5.68 -6.92
CA LYS A 34 9.16 -4.63 -6.74
C LYS A 34 10.44 -4.94 -7.52
N VAL A 35 10.79 -4.08 -8.47
CA VAL A 35 11.95 -4.25 -9.36
C VAL A 35 13.20 -3.62 -8.77
N TRP A 36 13.12 -2.36 -8.38
CA TRP A 36 14.21 -1.62 -7.77
C TRP A 36 13.71 -0.46 -6.90
N THR A 37 14.59 0.03 -6.04
CA THR A 37 14.40 1.27 -5.28
C THR A 37 15.61 2.16 -5.46
N LYS A 38 15.40 3.45 -5.70
CA LYS A 38 16.43 4.49 -5.77
C LYS A 38 16.15 5.56 -4.74
N GLU A 39 17.17 5.92 -3.96
CA GLU A 39 17.10 6.94 -2.93
C GLU A 39 17.94 8.16 -3.33
N TYR A 40 17.35 9.33 -3.21
CA TYR A 40 17.93 10.62 -3.60
C TYR A 40 17.99 11.56 -2.40
N ASP A 41 19.00 12.41 -2.38
CA ASP A 41 19.10 13.50 -1.41
C ASP A 41 18.18 14.69 -1.77
N LEU A 42 18.24 15.75 -0.94
CA LEU A 42 17.48 16.99 -1.20
C LEU A 42 17.91 17.72 -2.46
N LYS A 43 19.13 17.46 -2.96
CA LYS A 43 19.67 18.08 -4.18
C LYS A 43 19.37 17.24 -5.44
N GLY A 44 18.74 16.06 -5.26
CA GLY A 44 18.44 15.15 -6.35
C GLY A 44 19.61 14.21 -6.73
N ALA A 45 20.70 14.18 -5.94
CA ALA A 45 21.78 13.24 -6.17
C ALA A 45 21.39 11.83 -5.67
N LEU A 46 21.73 10.80 -6.44
CA LEU A 46 21.47 9.41 -6.10
C LEU A 46 22.41 8.99 -4.95
N ILE A 47 21.82 8.61 -3.80
CA ILE A 47 22.55 8.13 -2.62
C ILE A 47 22.72 6.62 -2.65
N ARG A 48 21.64 5.91 -2.98
CA ARG A 48 21.57 4.45 -2.91
C ARG A 48 20.60 3.90 -3.94
N GLU A 49 20.91 2.72 -4.46
CA GLU A 49 19.98 1.92 -5.24
C GLU A 49 19.99 0.47 -4.78
N THR A 50 18.85 -0.19 -4.85
CA THR A 50 18.66 -1.61 -4.49
C THR A 50 17.80 -2.28 -5.54
N GLY A 51 18.07 -3.55 -5.80
CA GLY A 51 17.42 -4.38 -6.80
C GLY A 51 18.40 -5.38 -7.38
N GLU A 52 17.92 -6.41 -8.01
CA GLU A 52 18.78 -7.42 -8.64
C GLU A 52 19.39 -6.90 -9.94
N LYS A 53 20.72 -6.93 -10.00
CA LYS A 53 21.49 -6.48 -11.16
C LYS A 53 22.22 -7.63 -11.84
N ASN A 54 22.27 -7.57 -13.14
CA ASN A 54 23.14 -8.43 -13.92
C ASN A 54 24.61 -8.04 -13.69
N HIS A 55 25.40 -8.96 -13.18
CA HIS A 55 26.82 -8.72 -12.83
C HIS A 55 27.68 -8.30 -14.02
N LYS A 56 27.31 -8.68 -15.25
CA LYS A 56 28.08 -8.34 -16.46
C LYS A 56 27.73 -6.97 -17.03
N THR A 57 26.44 -6.59 -16.96
CA THR A 57 25.95 -5.35 -17.60
C THR A 57 25.68 -4.23 -16.61
N GLY A 58 25.59 -4.51 -15.30
CA GLY A 58 25.23 -3.57 -14.25
C GLY A 58 23.76 -3.10 -14.28
N LYS A 59 22.97 -3.61 -15.23
CA LYS A 59 21.55 -3.24 -15.38
C LYS A 59 20.67 -4.10 -14.46
N PHE A 60 19.54 -3.56 -14.04
CA PHE A 60 18.55 -4.32 -13.29
C PHE A 60 17.93 -5.42 -14.17
N ILE A 61 17.87 -6.65 -13.66
CA ILE A 61 17.49 -7.84 -14.44
C ILE A 61 16.03 -7.77 -14.85
N TYR A 62 15.15 -7.31 -13.96
CA TYR A 62 13.70 -7.30 -14.16
C TYR A 62 13.17 -5.94 -14.64
N ASP A 63 14.06 -5.04 -15.08
CA ASP A 63 13.68 -3.73 -15.58
C ASP A 63 13.60 -3.71 -17.11
N ASN A 64 12.58 -3.01 -17.64
CA ASN A 64 12.36 -2.85 -19.07
C ASN A 64 12.20 -4.17 -19.85
N LEU A 65 11.55 -5.16 -19.26
CA LEU A 65 11.16 -6.37 -19.96
C LEU A 65 10.02 -6.08 -20.94
N PRO A 66 10.05 -6.64 -22.17
CA PRO A 66 9.15 -6.22 -23.26
C PRO A 66 7.66 -6.49 -23.02
N GLU A 67 7.32 -7.42 -22.14
CA GLU A 67 5.92 -7.81 -21.85
C GLU A 67 5.36 -7.14 -20.58
N TYR A 68 6.16 -6.33 -19.87
CA TYR A 68 5.80 -5.72 -18.61
C TYR A 68 5.70 -4.21 -18.72
N GLU A 69 4.66 -3.66 -18.11
CA GLU A 69 4.57 -2.23 -17.81
C GLU A 69 5.13 -1.96 -16.40
N TYR A 70 5.46 -0.70 -16.11
CA TYR A 70 6.08 -0.33 -14.84
C TYR A 70 5.45 0.93 -14.29
N VAL A 71 5.26 0.93 -12.97
CA VAL A 71 4.81 2.11 -12.23
C VAL A 71 5.90 2.53 -11.27
N ASP A 72 6.26 3.82 -11.32
CA ASP A 72 7.23 4.43 -10.44
C ASP A 72 6.50 5.22 -9.36
N VAL A 73 6.65 4.80 -8.10
CA VAL A 73 6.07 5.48 -6.94
C VAL A 73 7.14 6.27 -6.23
N LYS A 74 6.93 7.59 -6.11
CA LYS A 74 7.83 8.51 -5.42
C LYS A 74 7.25 8.89 -4.07
N TYR A 75 8.05 8.82 -3.02
CA TYR A 75 7.69 9.29 -1.68
C TYR A 75 8.88 9.93 -0.96
N ASP A 76 8.57 10.85 -0.02
CA ASP A 76 9.59 11.56 0.75
C ASP A 76 10.20 10.68 1.83
N THR A 77 11.51 10.84 2.04
CA THR A 77 12.22 10.23 3.17
C THR A 77 12.42 11.25 4.27
N TYR A 78 12.40 10.75 5.51
CA TYR A 78 12.45 11.61 6.69
C TYR A 78 13.53 11.13 7.66
N ARG A 79 14.17 12.10 8.35
CA ARG A 79 14.98 11.87 9.53
C ARG A 79 14.41 12.59 10.75
N TYR A 80 14.61 12.02 11.90
CA TYR A 80 14.22 12.62 13.17
C TYR A 80 15.43 13.28 13.80
N VAL A 81 15.35 14.60 14.01
CA VAL A 81 16.43 15.42 14.59
C VAL A 81 15.96 16.00 15.91
N ARG A 82 16.79 15.92 16.94
CA ARG A 82 16.55 16.57 18.24
C ARG A 82 17.50 17.75 18.37
N LYS A 83 16.99 18.90 18.80
CA LYS A 83 17.80 20.07 19.11
C LYS A 83 18.68 19.84 20.35
N ASN A 84 18.13 19.13 21.36
CA ASN A 84 18.79 18.73 22.59
C ASN A 84 18.36 17.31 22.95
N PRO A 85 19.12 16.56 23.79
CA PRO A 85 18.74 15.21 24.22
C PRO A 85 17.33 15.10 24.79
N ASN A 86 16.89 16.14 25.48
CA ASN A 86 15.57 16.20 26.14
C ASN A 86 14.47 16.82 25.25
N ALA A 87 14.78 17.31 24.06
CA ALA A 87 13.80 17.90 23.15
C ALA A 87 13.05 16.82 22.37
N ALA A 88 11.78 17.11 22.04
CA ALA A 88 11.01 16.28 21.13
C ALA A 88 11.70 16.18 19.75
N ALA A 89 11.71 14.99 19.17
CA ALA A 89 12.26 14.78 17.86
C ALA A 89 11.41 15.46 16.77
N GLN A 90 12.02 16.28 15.95
CA GLN A 90 11.37 16.92 14.79
C GLN A 90 11.58 16.06 13.55
N LYS A 91 10.51 15.82 12.81
CA LYS A 91 10.53 15.10 11.53
C LYS A 91 10.93 16.08 10.42
N ILE A 92 12.06 15.83 9.78
CA ILE A 92 12.62 16.69 8.72
C ILE A 92 12.76 15.85 7.45
N ILE A 93 12.35 16.38 6.30
CA ILE A 93 12.57 15.73 4.99
C ILE A 93 14.08 15.63 4.78
N SER A 94 14.54 14.44 4.41
CA SER A 94 15.95 14.15 4.15
C SER A 94 16.25 13.89 2.67
N GLY A 95 15.23 13.70 1.85
CA GLY A 95 15.30 13.39 0.44
C GLY A 95 14.02 12.70 -0.02
N HIS A 96 14.11 11.91 -1.09
CA HIS A 96 13.01 11.10 -1.56
C HIS A 96 13.48 9.74 -2.07
N LYS A 97 12.56 8.80 -2.14
CA LYS A 97 12.76 7.49 -2.79
C LYS A 97 11.82 7.34 -3.97
N VAL A 98 12.28 6.58 -4.95
CA VAL A 98 11.46 6.11 -6.07
C VAL A 98 11.55 4.59 -6.08
N CYS A 99 10.39 3.93 -6.02
CA CYS A 99 10.26 2.48 -6.12
C CYS A 99 9.57 2.12 -7.42
N ARG A 100 10.12 1.19 -8.18
CA ARG A 100 9.54 0.68 -9.42
C ARG A 100 8.88 -0.66 -9.17
N PHE A 101 7.61 -0.77 -9.61
CA PHE A 101 6.81 -1.98 -9.53
C PHE A 101 6.41 -2.43 -10.93
N ALA A 102 6.57 -3.73 -11.19
CA ALA A 102 6.15 -4.34 -12.45
C ALA A 102 4.64 -4.58 -12.46
N GLN A 103 4.00 -4.20 -13.56
CA GLN A 103 2.62 -4.56 -13.87
C GLN A 103 2.67 -5.81 -14.75
N PHE A 104 2.04 -6.89 -14.29
CA PHE A 104 2.13 -8.17 -14.99
C PHE A 104 1.23 -8.17 -16.22
N PRO A 105 1.63 -8.90 -17.29
CA PRO A 105 0.82 -9.01 -18.49
C PRO A 105 -0.55 -9.64 -18.18
N ASN A 106 -1.51 -9.46 -19.08
CA ASN A 106 -2.89 -9.97 -18.95
C ASN A 106 -3.62 -9.52 -17.67
N ASN A 107 -3.18 -8.41 -17.06
CA ASN A 107 -3.78 -7.87 -15.83
C ASN A 107 -3.65 -8.82 -14.62
N GLU A 108 -2.69 -9.74 -14.67
CA GLU A 108 -2.33 -10.56 -13.52
C GLU A 108 -1.80 -9.71 -12.38
N LYS A 109 -1.99 -10.18 -11.16
CA LYS A 109 -1.57 -9.47 -9.97
C LYS A 109 -0.54 -10.27 -9.19
N ALA A 110 0.39 -9.55 -8.59
CA ALA A 110 1.37 -10.07 -7.65
C ALA A 110 0.69 -10.67 -6.40
N ILE A 111 1.44 -11.38 -5.57
CA ILE A 111 0.92 -12.18 -4.46
C ILE A 111 0.05 -11.35 -3.50
N MET A 112 0.55 -10.23 -2.99
CA MET A 112 -0.19 -9.40 -2.03
C MET A 112 -1.47 -8.79 -2.61
N PRO A 113 -1.44 -8.15 -3.79
CA PRO A 113 -2.65 -7.70 -4.50
C PRO A 113 -3.67 -8.80 -4.78
N SER A 114 -3.22 -10.02 -5.12
CA SER A 114 -4.11 -11.16 -5.36
C SER A 114 -4.85 -11.57 -4.08
N ILE A 115 -4.14 -11.72 -2.96
CA ILE A 115 -4.73 -12.02 -1.65
C ILE A 115 -5.74 -10.94 -1.25
N LEU A 116 -5.37 -9.67 -1.41
CA LEU A 116 -6.26 -8.55 -1.08
C LEU A 116 -7.53 -8.54 -1.95
N LYS A 117 -7.38 -8.81 -3.24
CA LYS A 117 -8.52 -8.93 -4.18
C LYS A 117 -9.48 -10.03 -3.77
N GLU A 118 -8.97 -11.19 -3.38
CA GLU A 118 -9.78 -12.31 -2.88
C GLU A 118 -10.50 -11.98 -1.57
N LEU A 119 -9.81 -11.38 -0.61
CA LEU A 119 -10.41 -10.96 0.67
C LEU A 119 -11.53 -9.93 0.48
N LEU A 120 -11.31 -8.94 -0.38
CA LEU A 120 -12.34 -7.92 -0.68
C LEU A 120 -13.53 -8.53 -1.43
N ALA A 121 -13.30 -9.48 -2.35
CA ALA A 121 -14.35 -10.20 -3.05
C ALA A 121 -15.17 -11.08 -2.09
N ALA A 122 -14.52 -11.84 -1.21
CA ALA A 122 -15.17 -12.65 -0.19
C ALA A 122 -15.99 -11.80 0.78
N ARG A 123 -15.48 -10.64 1.19
CA ARG A 123 -16.22 -9.67 2.00
C ARG A 123 -17.47 -9.17 1.27
N LYS A 124 -17.35 -8.77 0.00
CA LYS A 124 -18.47 -8.30 -0.81
C LYS A 124 -19.55 -9.38 -0.97
N ALA A 125 -19.15 -10.62 -1.24
CA ALA A 125 -20.06 -11.76 -1.34
C ALA A 125 -20.79 -12.02 0.00
N THR A 126 -20.05 -12.06 1.11
CA THR A 126 -20.63 -12.26 2.46
C THR A 126 -21.64 -11.17 2.80
N ARG A 127 -21.33 -9.89 2.52
CA ARG A 127 -22.27 -8.78 2.76
C ARG A 127 -23.57 -8.89 1.95
N LYS A 128 -23.52 -9.43 0.73
CA LYS A 128 -24.71 -9.67 -0.09
C LYS A 128 -25.61 -10.78 0.48
N MET A 129 -25.04 -11.70 1.26
CA MET A 129 -25.81 -12.80 1.88
C MET A 129 -26.57 -12.36 3.12
N ILE A 130 -26.14 -11.32 3.83
CA ILE A 130 -26.74 -10.87 5.09
C ILE A 130 -28.23 -10.53 4.93
N PRO A 131 -28.67 -9.67 3.98
CA PRO A 131 -30.07 -9.33 3.84
C PRO A 131 -30.95 -10.49 3.38
N GLN A 132 -30.36 -11.58 2.84
CA GLN A 132 -31.09 -12.76 2.39
C GLN A 132 -31.43 -13.73 3.52
N GLN A 133 -30.78 -13.58 4.69
CA GLN A 133 -31.03 -14.42 5.85
C GLN A 133 -32.27 -13.98 6.62
N LYS A 134 -33.08 -14.95 7.05
CA LYS A 134 -34.22 -14.71 7.93
C LYS A 134 -33.83 -14.82 9.41
N ASP A 135 -32.88 -15.65 9.72
CA ASP A 135 -32.37 -15.92 11.08
C ASP A 135 -31.39 -14.84 11.52
N GLU A 136 -31.69 -14.18 12.64
CA GLU A 136 -30.83 -13.14 13.23
C GLU A 136 -29.48 -13.69 13.72
N PHE A 137 -29.43 -14.92 14.20
CA PHE A 137 -28.16 -15.57 14.58
C PHE A 137 -27.25 -15.72 13.36
N MET A 138 -27.77 -16.19 12.24
CA MET A 138 -27.04 -16.33 10.99
C MET A 138 -26.58 -14.98 10.43
N LYS A 139 -27.42 -13.93 10.51
CA LYS A 139 -27.03 -12.57 10.14
C LYS A 139 -25.82 -12.09 10.94
N ASN A 140 -25.85 -12.31 12.27
CA ASN A 140 -24.73 -11.97 13.15
C ASN A 140 -23.43 -12.71 12.76
N ILE A 141 -23.51 -14.00 12.48
CA ILE A 141 -22.33 -14.78 12.03
C ILE A 141 -21.75 -14.18 10.75
N LEU A 142 -22.60 -13.93 9.75
CA LEU A 142 -22.15 -13.35 8.47
C LEU A 142 -21.57 -11.93 8.65
N ASP A 143 -22.16 -11.14 9.54
CA ASP A 143 -21.61 -9.80 9.85
C ASP A 143 -20.22 -9.89 10.48
N LYS A 144 -20.01 -10.77 11.45
CA LYS A 144 -18.68 -10.99 12.05
C LYS A 144 -17.68 -11.53 11.02
N ARG A 145 -18.13 -12.43 10.14
CA ARG A 145 -17.31 -12.96 9.05
C ARG A 145 -16.86 -11.86 8.07
N GLN A 146 -17.76 -10.98 7.62
CA GLN A 146 -17.39 -9.89 6.73
C GLN A 146 -16.45 -8.88 7.40
N LEU A 147 -16.63 -8.66 8.73
CA LEU A 147 -15.73 -7.81 9.51
C LEU A 147 -14.33 -8.44 9.63
N SER A 148 -14.23 -9.74 9.82
CA SER A 148 -12.95 -10.46 9.81
C SER A 148 -12.19 -10.22 8.50
N TYR A 149 -12.84 -10.38 7.34
CA TYR A 149 -12.21 -10.08 6.06
C TYR A 149 -11.72 -8.63 5.95
N LYS A 150 -12.50 -7.67 6.46
CA LYS A 150 -12.09 -6.25 6.50
C LYS A 150 -10.82 -6.05 7.33
N VAL A 151 -10.80 -6.62 8.53
CA VAL A 151 -9.66 -6.49 9.46
C VAL A 151 -8.41 -7.13 8.86
N THR A 152 -8.54 -8.34 8.32
CA THR A 152 -7.41 -9.05 7.68
C THR A 152 -6.84 -8.25 6.50
N ALA A 153 -7.69 -7.77 5.58
CA ALA A 153 -7.22 -6.99 4.44
C ALA A 153 -6.51 -5.69 4.85
N ASN A 154 -7.03 -4.98 5.85
CA ASN A 154 -6.41 -3.74 6.34
C ASN A 154 -5.12 -4.01 7.13
N SER A 155 -5.02 -5.15 7.83
CA SER A 155 -3.82 -5.50 8.60
C SER A 155 -2.65 -5.93 7.71
N LEU A 156 -2.88 -6.48 6.53
CA LEU A 156 -1.82 -6.85 5.59
C LEU A 156 -0.90 -5.67 5.25
N TYR A 157 -1.48 -4.51 4.95
CA TYR A 157 -0.70 -3.28 4.77
C TYR A 157 0.13 -2.94 6.02
N GLY A 158 -0.49 -2.98 7.20
CA GLY A 158 0.21 -2.71 8.47
C GLY A 158 1.37 -3.68 8.72
N GLN A 159 1.23 -4.95 8.31
CA GLN A 159 2.29 -5.95 8.40
C GLN A 159 3.50 -5.60 7.51
N CYS A 160 3.27 -5.07 6.30
CA CYS A 160 4.36 -4.58 5.45
C CYS A 160 5.18 -3.46 6.10
N GLY A 161 4.54 -2.60 6.91
CA GLY A 161 5.19 -1.49 7.60
C GLY A 161 5.81 -1.84 8.96
N ALA A 162 5.45 -2.97 9.56
CA ALA A 162 5.86 -3.38 10.89
C ALA A 162 7.20 -4.12 10.88
N LYS A 163 8.24 -3.57 11.50
CA LYS A 163 9.60 -4.16 11.55
C LYS A 163 9.66 -5.55 12.17
N THR A 164 8.70 -5.90 12.99
CA THR A 164 8.60 -7.22 13.65
C THR A 164 7.85 -8.25 12.82
N SER A 165 7.29 -7.85 11.69
CA SER A 165 6.55 -8.74 10.80
C SER A 165 7.48 -9.53 9.88
N THR A 166 7.13 -10.77 9.60
CA THR A 166 7.78 -11.60 8.56
C THR A 166 7.54 -11.04 7.14
N PHE A 167 6.50 -10.22 6.96
CA PHE A 167 6.17 -9.55 5.70
C PHE A 167 6.71 -8.11 5.62
N TYR A 168 7.67 -7.76 6.51
CA TYR A 168 8.20 -6.40 6.53
C TYR A 168 8.90 -6.03 5.24
N GLU A 169 8.34 -5.06 4.53
CA GLU A 169 8.95 -4.41 3.38
C GLU A 169 8.57 -2.93 3.39
N LYS A 170 9.48 -2.13 3.95
CA LYS A 170 9.24 -0.70 4.17
C LYS A 170 8.89 0.05 2.88
N ASP A 171 9.53 -0.31 1.78
CA ASP A 171 9.35 0.39 0.51
C ASP A 171 7.96 0.11 -0.09
N VAL A 172 7.43 -1.11 0.06
CA VAL A 172 6.03 -1.42 -0.31
C VAL A 172 5.05 -0.63 0.54
N ALA A 173 5.24 -0.63 1.87
CA ALA A 173 4.36 0.10 2.78
C ALA A 173 4.40 1.63 2.58
N ALA A 174 5.55 2.18 2.20
CA ALA A 174 5.70 3.61 1.95
C ALA A 174 5.20 4.04 0.57
N SER A 175 5.05 3.09 -0.36
CA SER A 175 4.51 3.30 -1.71
C SER A 175 2.99 3.22 -1.76
N THR A 176 2.37 2.65 -0.72
CA THR A 176 0.92 2.55 -0.57
C THR A 176 0.30 3.82 -0.01
#